data_6a73a415591a400ccb7297761bc4005c
#
_entry.id   6a73a415591a400ccb7297761bc4005c
#
_cell.length_a   1.000
_cell.length_b   1.000
_cell.length_c   1.000
_cell.angle_alpha   90.00
_cell.angle_beta   90.00
_cell.angle_gamma   90.00
#
_symmetry.space_group_name_H-M   'P 1'
#
loop_
_entity.id
_entity.type
_entity.pdbx_description
1 polymer ?
#
loop_
_entity_poly.entity_id
_entity_poly.type
_entity_poly.pdbx_seq_one_letter_code
_entity_poly.pdbx_strand_id
1 'polypeptide(L)'
;MLRCFLLFLLMAVGFGGPALAADGDRRAFVIKNFTLESGTILPAAKVMYATYGTLNAARDNVVLLPSHYMADAHGYEWLIGPGKALDPKKYFLVATELFGNGKSSSPSNTLAPFDGPRFPVTSIRDNVAAVHRLLGEALGVQHLRAVIGFSMGGEQAFQWAVTYPDFMDRIVVTSATAKTWPHGIVRLESEIIAIETDPAFASGDYKEQPKKGLQAFGAIWAGWLFSQGWWREELWRIDAPPGATFRTVFDGLYKDFIPGADANDLILQMRTWEGHDVGTTPGFGADIKRALGSINVPVLYMPSETDLYFPVDDARYETRFIPHVTLLPIPSLWGHTAGAASNPVDAKFLNDHIGAFMEAKGELR
;
A
#
# COMPACT_ATOMS: atom_id res chain seq x y z
N MET A 1 11.74 -12.67 22.39
CA MET A 1 12.52 -13.48 21.44
C MET A 1 11.61 -13.85 20.28
N LEU A 2 11.65 -13.07 19.25
CA LEU A 2 10.91 -13.31 18.03
C LEU A 2 11.61 -14.44 17.28
N ARG A 3 10.93 -15.53 16.98
CA ARG A 3 11.53 -16.68 16.28
C ARG A 3 11.70 -16.34 14.80
N CYS A 4 12.96 -16.09 14.41
CA CYS A 4 13.39 -16.18 13.02
C CYS A 4 13.25 -17.61 12.52
N PHE A 5 12.46 -17.82 11.47
CA PHE A 5 12.50 -19.06 10.70
C PHE A 5 13.73 -19.03 9.78
N LEU A 6 14.75 -19.81 10.15
CA LEU A 6 15.83 -20.19 9.23
C LEU A 6 15.29 -21.27 8.28
N LEU A 7 15.22 -20.98 7.00
CA LEU A 7 15.08 -22.01 5.97
C LEU A 7 16.46 -22.44 5.47
N PHE A 8 16.73 -23.72 5.53
CA PHE A 8 17.92 -24.38 5.01
C PHE A 8 17.96 -24.33 3.48
N LEU A 9 19.07 -23.87 2.95
CA LEU A 9 19.40 -23.87 1.52
C LEU A 9 19.96 -25.26 1.13
N LEU A 10 19.25 -25.98 0.29
CA LEU A 10 19.81 -27.13 -0.45
C LEU A 10 20.21 -26.66 -1.87
N MET A 11 21.48 -26.56 -2.13
CA MET A 11 22.02 -26.35 -3.48
C MET A 11 21.85 -27.58 -4.34
N ALA A 12 21.04 -27.49 -5.38
CA ALA A 12 21.07 -28.38 -6.53
C ALA A 12 21.62 -27.59 -7.74
N VAL A 13 22.80 -27.98 -8.20
CA VAL A 13 23.39 -27.45 -9.44
C VAL A 13 22.70 -28.14 -10.62
N GLY A 14 21.81 -27.42 -11.31
CA GLY A 14 21.18 -27.85 -12.56
C GLY A 14 21.47 -26.86 -13.68
N PHE A 15 21.96 -27.36 -14.82
CA PHE A 15 22.13 -26.59 -16.05
C PHE A 15 20.77 -26.04 -16.49
N GLY A 16 20.61 -24.68 -16.52
CA GLY A 16 19.34 -24.05 -16.77
C GLY A 16 19.33 -23.13 -17.96
N GLY A 17 18.28 -23.27 -18.78
CA GLY A 17 17.73 -22.15 -19.54
C GLY A 17 17.26 -21.04 -18.58
N PRO A 18 16.81 -19.86 -19.07
CA PRO A 18 16.34 -18.79 -18.19
C PRO A 18 15.24 -19.36 -17.27
N ALA A 19 15.55 -19.51 -15.99
CA ALA A 19 14.59 -19.99 -15.01
C ALA A 19 13.42 -18.98 -14.99
N LEU A 20 12.20 -19.48 -15.22
CA LEU A 20 11.00 -18.71 -14.91
C LEU A 20 11.07 -18.36 -13.43
N ALA A 21 10.94 -17.07 -13.10
CA ALA A 21 10.95 -16.67 -11.70
C ALA A 21 9.81 -17.37 -10.95
N ALA A 22 10.08 -17.83 -9.74
CA ALA A 22 9.06 -18.46 -8.91
C ALA A 22 7.98 -17.44 -8.50
N ASP A 23 6.79 -17.95 -8.15
CA ASP A 23 5.72 -17.12 -7.59
C ASP A 23 6.24 -16.37 -6.36
N GLY A 24 5.99 -15.06 -6.31
CA GLY A 24 6.45 -14.19 -5.25
C GLY A 24 7.90 -13.69 -5.37
N ASP A 25 8.69 -14.17 -6.33
CA ASP A 25 10.04 -13.65 -6.54
C ASP A 25 10.00 -12.16 -6.92
N ARG A 26 10.74 -11.36 -6.14
CA ARG A 26 10.83 -9.93 -6.38
C ARG A 26 11.70 -9.63 -7.60
N ARG A 27 11.19 -8.77 -8.48
CA ARG A 27 11.84 -8.31 -9.71
C ARG A 27 11.88 -6.80 -9.77
N ALA A 28 12.75 -6.26 -10.62
CA ALA A 28 12.86 -4.83 -10.87
C ALA A 28 12.46 -4.50 -12.32
N PHE A 29 11.67 -3.46 -12.47
CA PHE A 29 11.44 -2.79 -13.75
C PHE A 29 12.04 -1.38 -13.67
N VAL A 30 12.89 -1.03 -14.63
CA VAL A 30 13.59 0.27 -14.62
C VAL A 30 13.12 1.10 -15.80
N ILE A 31 12.59 2.28 -15.49
CA ILE A 31 12.09 3.26 -16.45
C ILE A 31 13.16 4.32 -16.63
N LYS A 32 13.71 4.42 -17.84
CA LYS A 32 14.68 5.48 -18.17
C LYS A 32 13.97 6.81 -18.35
N ASN A 33 14.58 7.88 -17.84
CA ASN A 33 14.10 9.26 -17.95
C ASN A 33 12.62 9.40 -17.58
N PHE A 34 12.24 8.89 -16.42
CA PHE A 34 10.88 8.97 -15.93
C PHE A 34 10.58 10.39 -15.42
N THR A 35 9.66 11.06 -16.08
CA THR A 35 9.21 12.39 -15.67
C THR A 35 8.14 12.30 -14.60
N LEU A 36 8.44 12.84 -13.42
CA LEU A 36 7.47 12.98 -12.33
C LEU A 36 6.46 14.10 -12.64
N GLU A 37 5.34 14.09 -11.97
CA GLU A 37 4.32 15.12 -12.07
C GLU A 37 4.85 16.53 -11.73
N SER A 38 5.85 16.61 -10.85
CA SER A 38 6.59 17.85 -10.55
C SER A 38 7.41 18.40 -11.74
N GLY A 39 7.54 17.65 -12.82
CA GLY A 39 8.43 17.95 -13.94
C GLY A 39 9.87 17.48 -13.74
N THR A 40 10.23 16.97 -12.55
CA THR A 40 11.56 16.41 -12.31
C THR A 40 11.75 15.10 -13.08
N ILE A 41 12.90 14.92 -13.72
CA ILE A 41 13.21 13.70 -14.47
C ILE A 41 14.14 12.82 -13.65
N LEU A 42 13.66 11.64 -13.26
CA LEU A 42 14.50 10.58 -12.69
C LEU A 42 15.21 9.84 -13.84
N PRO A 43 16.55 9.82 -13.90
CA PRO A 43 17.28 9.14 -14.98
C PRO A 43 16.96 7.65 -15.07
N ALA A 44 16.68 7.01 -13.92
CA ALA A 44 16.30 5.61 -13.80
C ALA A 44 15.34 5.45 -12.63
N ALA A 45 14.04 5.40 -12.91
CA ALA A 45 13.03 5.09 -11.91
C ALA A 45 12.83 3.57 -11.84
N LYS A 46 13.15 2.98 -10.70
CA LYS A 46 13.03 1.54 -10.45
C LYS A 46 11.74 1.25 -9.70
N VAL A 47 10.90 0.38 -10.25
CA VAL A 47 9.72 -0.19 -9.60
C VAL A 47 10.00 -1.65 -9.29
N MET A 48 9.93 -2.03 -8.01
CA MET A 48 9.98 -3.43 -7.59
C MET A 48 8.58 -4.04 -7.69
N TYR A 49 8.52 -5.31 -8.05
CA TYR A 49 7.27 -6.06 -8.13
C TYR A 49 7.49 -7.57 -7.99
N ALA A 50 6.42 -8.28 -7.66
CA ALA A 50 6.35 -9.74 -7.72
C ALA A 50 5.11 -10.17 -8.50
N THR A 51 5.11 -11.41 -9.00
CA THR A 51 3.95 -11.98 -9.69
C THR A 51 3.62 -13.36 -9.11
N TYR A 52 2.33 -13.71 -9.13
CA TYR A 52 1.85 -15.02 -8.72
C TYR A 52 0.88 -15.55 -9.78
N GLY A 53 0.92 -16.85 -10.04
CA GLY A 53 0.09 -17.50 -11.05
C GLY A 53 0.54 -17.23 -12.48
N THR A 54 -0.34 -17.49 -13.43
CA THR A 54 -0.02 -17.44 -14.87
C THR A 54 -1.00 -16.56 -15.63
N LEU A 55 -0.44 -15.68 -16.47
CA LEU A 55 -1.22 -14.88 -17.42
C LEU A 55 -1.85 -15.82 -18.45
N ASN A 56 -3.19 -15.81 -18.56
CA ASN A 56 -3.90 -16.65 -19.50
C ASN A 56 -3.78 -16.13 -20.95
N ALA A 57 -4.20 -16.95 -21.91
CA ALA A 57 -4.10 -16.60 -23.33
C ALA A 57 -4.98 -15.39 -23.73
N ALA A 58 -6.11 -15.21 -23.06
CA ALA A 58 -7.00 -14.05 -23.26
C ALA A 58 -6.47 -12.77 -22.60
N ARG A 59 -5.49 -12.88 -21.68
CA ARG A 59 -4.88 -11.77 -20.91
C ARG A 59 -5.89 -10.95 -20.10
N ASP A 60 -6.97 -11.58 -19.64
CA ASP A 60 -8.10 -10.96 -18.91
C ASP A 60 -8.17 -11.35 -17.44
N ASN A 61 -7.17 -12.09 -16.93
CA ASN A 61 -7.12 -12.57 -15.55
C ASN A 61 -6.15 -11.81 -14.64
N VAL A 62 -5.73 -10.61 -15.03
CA VAL A 62 -4.72 -9.85 -14.31
C VAL A 62 -5.34 -9.08 -13.14
N VAL A 63 -4.81 -9.24 -11.93
CA VAL A 63 -5.17 -8.45 -10.76
C VAL A 63 -3.95 -7.70 -10.26
N LEU A 64 -4.09 -6.37 -10.15
CA LEU A 64 -3.03 -5.50 -9.61
C LEU A 64 -3.20 -5.32 -8.10
N LEU A 65 -2.11 -5.47 -7.37
CA LEU A 65 -2.01 -5.34 -5.91
C LEU A 65 -0.96 -4.27 -5.56
N PRO A 66 -1.30 -2.99 -5.60
CA PRO A 66 -0.35 -1.92 -5.28
C PRO A 66 -0.05 -1.90 -3.78
N SER A 67 1.23 -1.80 -3.41
CA SER A 67 1.66 -1.81 -2.00
C SER A 67 1.17 -0.56 -1.25
N HIS A 68 1.20 -0.66 0.06
CA HIS A 68 0.89 0.44 0.98
C HIS A 68 2.15 0.97 1.68
N TYR A 69 2.00 1.94 2.58
CA TYR A 69 3.08 2.54 3.35
C TYR A 69 3.98 1.48 4.01
N MET A 70 5.28 1.61 3.82
CA MET A 70 6.33 0.70 4.32
C MET A 70 6.26 -0.74 3.80
N ALA A 71 5.27 -1.10 2.97
CA ALA A 71 5.09 -2.46 2.50
C ALA A 71 5.94 -2.78 1.27
N ASP A 72 6.09 -4.07 1.04
CA ASP A 72 6.66 -4.65 -0.17
C ASP A 72 5.63 -5.47 -0.97
N ALA A 73 6.08 -6.16 -2.00
CA ALA A 73 5.24 -6.98 -2.87
C ALA A 73 4.58 -8.19 -2.17
N HIS A 74 4.96 -8.51 -0.94
CA HIS A 74 4.40 -9.61 -0.15
C HIS A 74 3.25 -9.17 0.77
N GLY A 75 2.94 -7.88 0.82
CA GLY A 75 1.93 -7.32 1.72
C GLY A 75 0.51 -7.87 1.54
N TYR A 76 0.23 -8.58 0.44
CA TYR A 76 -1.09 -9.17 0.14
C TYR A 76 -1.13 -10.71 0.22
N GLU A 77 -0.09 -11.39 0.68
CA GLU A 77 -0.07 -12.87 0.72
C GLU A 77 -1.16 -13.48 1.61
N TRP A 78 -1.71 -12.70 2.55
CA TRP A 78 -2.88 -13.09 3.32
C TRP A 78 -4.14 -13.30 2.46
N LEU A 79 -4.23 -12.66 1.27
CA LEU A 79 -5.34 -12.77 0.31
C LEU A 79 -5.04 -13.78 -0.81
N ILE A 80 -3.78 -14.22 -0.96
CA ILE A 80 -3.30 -15.05 -2.06
C ILE A 80 -3.20 -16.51 -1.65
N GLY A 81 -3.76 -17.42 -2.44
CA GLY A 81 -3.60 -18.85 -2.27
C GLY A 81 -4.84 -19.68 -2.56
N PRO A 82 -4.72 -21.00 -2.54
CA PRO A 82 -5.85 -21.90 -2.73
C PRO A 82 -6.94 -21.67 -1.68
N GLY A 83 -8.17 -21.48 -2.12
CA GLY A 83 -9.34 -21.23 -1.26
C GLY A 83 -9.42 -19.82 -0.68
N LYS A 84 -8.48 -18.94 -1.00
CA LYS A 84 -8.54 -17.51 -0.71
C LYS A 84 -9.16 -16.75 -1.89
N ALA A 85 -9.46 -15.47 -1.68
CA ALA A 85 -10.09 -14.62 -2.70
C ALA A 85 -9.28 -14.56 -4.01
N LEU A 86 -7.95 -14.60 -3.91
CA LEU A 86 -7.03 -14.53 -5.05
C LEU A 86 -6.26 -15.85 -5.20
N ASP A 87 -6.89 -16.82 -5.86
CA ASP A 87 -6.24 -18.09 -6.20
C ASP A 87 -5.33 -17.91 -7.44
N PRO A 88 -4.00 -18.15 -7.34
CA PRO A 88 -3.06 -18.04 -8.46
C PRO A 88 -3.36 -19.01 -9.61
N LYS A 89 -4.21 -20.02 -9.41
CA LYS A 89 -4.71 -20.88 -10.51
C LYS A 89 -5.73 -20.18 -11.39
N LYS A 90 -6.42 -19.16 -10.86
CA LYS A 90 -7.44 -18.38 -11.59
C LYS A 90 -6.88 -17.05 -12.10
N TYR A 91 -6.04 -16.40 -11.30
CA TYR A 91 -5.57 -15.04 -11.54
C TYR A 91 -4.07 -14.97 -11.75
N PHE A 92 -3.66 -14.04 -12.60
CA PHE A 92 -2.28 -13.56 -12.66
C PHE A 92 -2.18 -12.30 -11.81
N LEU A 93 -1.55 -12.42 -10.65
CA LEU A 93 -1.45 -11.35 -9.68
C LEU A 93 -0.14 -10.59 -9.88
N VAL A 94 -0.22 -9.27 -9.91
CA VAL A 94 0.93 -8.37 -10.01
C VAL A 94 0.96 -7.50 -8.76
N ALA A 95 1.86 -7.80 -7.83
CA ALA A 95 2.07 -7.03 -6.62
C ALA A 95 3.23 -6.05 -6.83
N THR A 96 2.97 -4.75 -6.68
CA THR A 96 3.94 -3.68 -6.97
C THR A 96 4.33 -2.91 -5.73
N GLU A 97 5.52 -2.30 -5.74
CA GLU A 97 6.07 -1.56 -4.62
C GLU A 97 6.18 -0.07 -4.93
N LEU A 98 5.67 0.75 -4.01
CA LEU A 98 5.73 2.22 -4.08
C LEU A 98 7.18 2.74 -4.12
N PHE A 99 7.38 3.89 -4.75
CA PHE A 99 8.57 4.69 -4.54
C PHE A 99 8.72 5.06 -3.05
N GLY A 100 9.95 5.17 -2.59
CA GLY A 100 10.24 5.51 -1.20
C GLY A 100 10.19 4.36 -0.20
N ASN A 101 9.99 3.11 -0.63
CA ASN A 101 9.96 1.97 0.30
C ASN A 101 11.34 1.34 0.58
N GLY A 102 12.42 1.96 0.15
CA GLY A 102 13.80 1.46 0.31
C GLY A 102 14.18 0.34 -0.67
N LYS A 103 13.26 -0.09 -1.55
CA LYS A 103 13.48 -1.15 -2.57
C LYS A 103 13.23 -0.65 -3.98
N SER A 104 12.07 -0.08 -4.28
CA SER A 104 11.86 0.79 -5.44
C SER A 104 12.75 2.02 -5.32
N SER A 105 12.79 2.90 -6.33
CA SER A 105 13.57 4.15 -6.22
C SER A 105 13.17 4.93 -4.97
N SER A 106 14.15 5.25 -4.15
CA SER A 106 13.98 5.82 -2.81
C SER A 106 15.13 6.74 -2.46
N PRO A 107 14.97 7.69 -1.54
CA PRO A 107 16.05 8.48 -0.97
C PRO A 107 17.28 7.67 -0.58
N SER A 108 17.07 6.53 0.09
CA SER A 108 18.15 5.70 0.63
C SER A 108 18.93 4.90 -0.41
N ASN A 109 18.41 4.73 -1.63
CA ASN A 109 19.00 3.85 -2.64
C ASN A 109 19.24 4.51 -4.01
N THR A 110 19.00 5.83 -4.12
CA THR A 110 19.25 6.60 -5.35
C THR A 110 20.55 7.37 -5.22
N LEU A 111 21.30 7.46 -6.30
CA LEU A 111 22.58 8.18 -6.32
C LEU A 111 22.38 9.68 -6.52
N ALA A 112 23.39 10.47 -6.14
CA ALA A 112 23.42 11.91 -6.42
C ALA A 112 23.10 12.19 -7.92
N PRO A 113 22.34 13.23 -8.22
CA PRO A 113 21.94 14.33 -7.33
C PRO A 113 20.61 14.08 -6.57
N PHE A 114 20.03 12.90 -6.63
CA PHE A 114 18.72 12.56 -6.03
C PHE A 114 18.84 11.64 -4.80
N ASP A 115 19.96 11.69 -4.09
CA ASP A 115 20.19 10.93 -2.87
C ASP A 115 19.64 11.62 -1.61
N GLY A 116 19.23 10.86 -0.62
CA GLY A 116 18.77 11.37 0.67
C GLY A 116 17.66 12.43 0.54
N PRO A 117 17.78 13.59 1.22
CA PRO A 117 16.75 14.63 1.21
C PRO A 117 16.60 15.33 -0.15
N ARG A 118 17.47 15.06 -1.11
CA ARG A 118 17.40 15.60 -2.49
C ARG A 118 16.52 14.77 -3.41
N PHE A 119 16.04 13.63 -2.95
CA PHE A 119 15.08 12.84 -3.73
C PHE A 119 13.77 13.64 -3.90
N PRO A 120 13.24 13.74 -5.13
CA PRO A 120 12.03 14.52 -5.36
C PRO A 120 10.82 13.87 -4.69
N VAL A 121 9.92 14.69 -4.15
CA VAL A 121 8.62 14.20 -3.68
C VAL A 121 7.87 13.59 -4.85
N THR A 122 7.38 12.37 -4.65
CA THR A 122 6.54 11.65 -5.62
C THR A 122 5.06 11.81 -5.27
N SER A 123 4.19 11.61 -6.23
CA SER A 123 2.74 11.55 -6.01
C SER A 123 2.22 10.11 -6.15
N ILE A 124 0.98 9.86 -5.70
CA ILE A 124 0.27 8.60 -6.00
C ILE A 124 0.13 8.45 -7.52
N ARG A 125 -0.08 9.53 -8.29
CA ARG A 125 -0.14 9.50 -9.76
C ARG A 125 1.18 9.09 -10.41
N ASP A 126 2.32 9.51 -9.86
CA ASP A 126 3.63 9.05 -10.34
C ASP A 126 3.79 7.54 -10.18
N ASN A 127 3.37 7.00 -9.04
CA ASN A 127 3.41 5.56 -8.79
C ASN A 127 2.48 4.81 -9.75
N VAL A 128 1.25 5.29 -9.94
CA VAL A 128 0.28 4.73 -10.90
C VAL A 128 0.82 4.77 -12.32
N ALA A 129 1.42 5.89 -12.76
CA ALA A 129 2.02 6.03 -14.09
C ALA A 129 3.21 5.08 -14.31
N ALA A 130 4.07 4.93 -13.29
CA ALA A 130 5.20 4.00 -13.37
C ALA A 130 4.74 2.54 -13.46
N VAL A 131 3.71 2.16 -12.68
CA VAL A 131 3.13 0.81 -12.73
C VAL A 131 2.36 0.57 -14.03
N HIS A 132 1.68 1.56 -14.59
CA HIS A 132 1.05 1.45 -15.91
C HIS A 132 2.07 1.10 -17.00
N ARG A 133 3.25 1.73 -16.96
CA ARG A 133 4.36 1.39 -17.87
C ARG A 133 4.90 -0.02 -17.61
N LEU A 134 5.07 -0.43 -16.35
CA LEU A 134 5.46 -1.80 -16.00
C LEU A 134 4.50 -2.83 -16.62
N LEU A 135 3.19 -2.63 -16.45
CA LEU A 135 2.16 -3.53 -16.97
C LEU A 135 2.24 -3.66 -18.50
N GLY A 136 2.32 -2.53 -19.21
CA GLY A 136 2.38 -2.52 -20.69
C GLY A 136 3.72 -3.00 -21.24
N GLU A 137 4.84 -2.41 -20.76
CA GLU A 137 6.16 -2.61 -21.36
C GLU A 137 6.83 -3.92 -20.94
N ALA A 138 6.71 -4.33 -19.66
CA ALA A 138 7.36 -5.54 -19.16
C ALA A 138 6.47 -6.78 -19.21
N LEU A 139 5.16 -6.63 -18.95
CA LEU A 139 4.24 -7.75 -18.84
C LEU A 139 3.28 -7.87 -20.04
N GLY A 140 3.21 -6.85 -20.90
CA GLY A 140 2.32 -6.82 -22.06
C GLY A 140 0.83 -6.83 -21.67
N VAL A 141 0.49 -6.32 -20.47
CA VAL A 141 -0.86 -6.23 -19.96
C VAL A 141 -1.50 -4.92 -20.41
N GLN A 142 -2.69 -5.01 -21.00
CA GLN A 142 -3.44 -3.87 -21.54
C GLN A 142 -4.77 -3.65 -20.80
N HIS A 143 -5.15 -4.57 -19.91
CA HIS A 143 -6.38 -4.49 -19.14
C HIS A 143 -6.24 -5.31 -17.84
N LEU A 144 -6.92 -4.87 -16.78
CA LEU A 144 -6.93 -5.50 -15.47
C LEU A 144 -8.31 -6.06 -15.14
N ARG A 145 -8.37 -7.26 -14.63
CA ARG A 145 -9.58 -7.81 -14.01
C ARG A 145 -9.98 -7.02 -12.77
N ALA A 146 -8.99 -6.55 -11.98
CA ALA A 146 -9.22 -5.70 -10.83
C ALA A 146 -7.95 -4.97 -10.39
N VAL A 147 -8.14 -3.85 -9.67
CA VAL A 147 -7.14 -3.28 -8.78
C VAL A 147 -7.64 -3.44 -7.34
N ILE A 148 -6.85 -4.07 -6.48
CA ILE A 148 -7.22 -4.32 -5.07
C ILE A 148 -6.17 -3.69 -4.19
N GLY A 149 -6.56 -2.72 -3.36
CA GLY A 149 -5.64 -1.95 -2.54
C GLY A 149 -6.08 -1.78 -1.09
N PHE A 150 -5.12 -1.90 -0.18
CA PHE A 150 -5.20 -1.54 1.22
C PHE A 150 -4.45 -0.25 1.48
N SER A 151 -4.99 0.65 2.34
CA SER A 151 -4.30 1.88 2.75
C SER A 151 -3.85 2.71 1.53
N MET A 152 -2.59 3.17 1.45
CA MET A 152 -2.05 3.83 0.26
C MET A 152 -2.20 2.99 -1.03
N GLY A 153 -2.31 1.66 -0.94
CA GLY A 153 -2.68 0.82 -2.08
C GLY A 153 -4.12 1.05 -2.53
N GLY A 154 -5.03 1.32 -1.59
CA GLY A 154 -6.41 1.71 -1.87
C GLY A 154 -6.52 3.11 -2.48
N GLU A 155 -5.69 4.06 -2.04
CA GLU A 155 -5.54 5.37 -2.69
C GLU A 155 -5.10 5.21 -4.15
N GLN A 156 -4.13 4.31 -4.39
CA GLN A 156 -3.74 3.97 -5.77
C GLN A 156 -4.90 3.35 -6.56
N ALA A 157 -5.73 2.47 -5.95
CA ALA A 157 -6.88 1.88 -6.64
C ALA A 157 -7.88 2.95 -7.10
N PHE A 158 -8.19 3.92 -6.25
CA PHE A 158 -8.99 5.08 -6.66
C PHE A 158 -8.32 5.89 -7.77
N GLN A 159 -7.02 6.14 -7.64
CA GLN A 159 -6.28 6.90 -8.65
C GLN A 159 -6.24 6.16 -9.99
N TRP A 160 -6.11 4.83 -10.00
CA TRP A 160 -6.22 4.01 -11.21
C TRP A 160 -7.57 4.20 -11.90
N ALA A 161 -8.68 4.09 -11.15
CA ALA A 161 -10.02 4.21 -11.70
C ALA A 161 -10.31 5.61 -12.26
N VAL A 162 -9.72 6.67 -11.69
CA VAL A 162 -9.89 8.05 -12.19
C VAL A 162 -8.96 8.35 -13.37
N THR A 163 -7.71 7.84 -13.35
CA THR A 163 -6.73 8.14 -14.40
C THR A 163 -6.91 7.28 -15.65
N TYR A 164 -7.27 6.01 -15.47
CA TYR A 164 -7.40 5.02 -16.52
C TYR A 164 -8.75 4.28 -16.45
N PRO A 165 -9.89 4.99 -16.62
CA PRO A 165 -11.22 4.45 -16.35
C PRO A 165 -11.57 3.18 -17.14
N ASP A 166 -10.99 3.00 -18.33
CA ASP A 166 -11.24 1.85 -19.20
C ASP A 166 -10.21 0.71 -19.05
N PHE A 167 -9.26 0.85 -18.11
CA PHE A 167 -8.14 -0.09 -17.97
C PHE A 167 -8.44 -1.26 -17.02
N MET A 168 -9.57 -1.24 -16.31
CA MET A 168 -9.93 -2.30 -15.36
C MET A 168 -11.43 -2.56 -15.32
N ASP A 169 -11.83 -3.79 -14.89
CA ASP A 169 -13.24 -4.14 -14.71
C ASP A 169 -13.83 -3.66 -13.39
N ARG A 170 -13.01 -3.54 -12.33
CA ARG A 170 -13.46 -3.21 -10.97
C ARG A 170 -12.30 -2.78 -10.07
N ILE A 171 -12.63 -2.14 -8.93
CA ILE A 171 -11.68 -1.88 -7.86
C ILE A 171 -12.19 -2.36 -6.50
N VAL A 172 -11.25 -2.76 -5.63
CA VAL A 172 -11.50 -3.04 -4.22
C VAL A 172 -10.59 -2.13 -3.40
N VAL A 173 -11.18 -1.44 -2.43
CA VAL A 173 -10.48 -0.51 -1.56
C VAL A 173 -10.73 -0.91 -0.12
N THR A 174 -9.69 -1.24 0.64
CA THR A 174 -9.79 -1.51 2.07
C THR A 174 -9.03 -0.46 2.88
N SER A 175 -9.65 0.08 3.92
CA SER A 175 -9.06 1.08 4.85
C SER A 175 -8.27 2.19 4.14
N ALA A 176 -8.91 2.90 3.20
CA ALA A 176 -8.31 4.00 2.43
C ALA A 176 -9.40 5.02 2.03
N THR A 177 -8.99 6.17 1.49
CA THR A 177 -9.86 7.21 0.93
C THR A 177 -9.36 7.66 -0.44
N ALA A 178 -10.22 8.32 -1.23
CA ALA A 178 -9.86 8.89 -2.52
C ALA A 178 -9.09 10.22 -2.39
N LYS A 179 -9.00 10.72 -1.18
CA LYS A 179 -8.26 11.95 -0.83
C LYS A 179 -7.75 11.82 0.60
N THR A 180 -6.53 12.28 0.86
CA THR A 180 -6.05 12.48 2.22
C THR A 180 -6.73 13.71 2.81
N TRP A 181 -7.70 13.47 3.69
CA TRP A 181 -8.45 14.53 4.35
C TRP A 181 -7.59 15.23 5.43
N PRO A 182 -7.91 16.48 5.83
CA PRO A 182 -7.09 17.25 6.76
C PRO A 182 -6.74 16.53 8.07
N HIS A 183 -7.63 15.68 8.60
CA HIS A 183 -7.33 14.87 9.78
C HIS A 183 -6.15 13.91 9.54
N GLY A 184 -6.11 13.24 8.39
CA GLY A 184 -4.97 12.40 7.98
C GLY A 184 -3.69 13.21 7.81
N ILE A 185 -3.77 14.42 7.22
CA ILE A 185 -2.62 15.32 7.06
C ILE A 185 -2.05 15.71 8.44
N VAL A 186 -2.90 16.10 9.41
CA VAL A 186 -2.44 16.46 10.77
C VAL A 186 -1.68 15.31 11.43
N ARG A 187 -2.15 14.06 11.22
CA ARG A 187 -1.45 12.89 11.73
C ARG A 187 -0.07 12.74 11.06
N LEU A 188 -0.02 12.73 9.73
CA LEU A 188 1.23 12.55 8.97
C LEU A 188 2.25 13.64 9.31
N GLU A 189 1.82 14.90 9.38
CA GLU A 189 2.69 16.00 9.80
C GLU A 189 3.22 15.81 11.23
N SER A 190 2.41 15.31 12.16
CA SER A 190 2.89 15.04 13.53
C SER A 190 3.98 13.97 13.57
N GLU A 191 3.90 12.98 12.70
CA GLU A 191 4.87 11.89 12.54
C GLU A 191 6.16 12.40 11.87
N ILE A 192 6.04 13.23 10.83
CA ILE A 192 7.19 13.87 10.15
C ILE A 192 7.94 14.79 11.11
N ILE A 193 7.22 15.69 11.81
CA ILE A 193 7.79 16.59 12.81
C ILE A 193 8.53 15.81 13.89
N ALA A 194 8.00 14.67 14.33
CA ALA A 194 8.67 13.84 15.35
C ALA A 194 10.04 13.34 14.87
N ILE A 195 10.17 12.96 13.60
CA ILE A 195 11.46 12.54 13.01
C ILE A 195 12.38 13.75 12.88
N GLU A 196 11.88 14.86 12.33
CA GLU A 196 12.66 16.06 12.01
C GLU A 196 13.18 16.81 13.25
N THR A 197 12.52 16.66 14.40
CA THR A 197 12.96 17.27 15.67
C THR A 197 14.16 16.58 16.30
N ASP A 198 14.55 15.39 15.87
CA ASP A 198 15.78 14.76 16.31
C ASP A 198 17.01 15.53 15.72
N PRO A 199 17.92 16.08 16.53
CA PRO A 199 19.12 16.75 16.03
C PRO A 199 19.97 15.87 15.11
N ALA A 200 19.90 14.53 15.25
CA ALA A 200 20.61 13.59 14.40
C ALA A 200 20.05 13.54 12.98
N PHE A 201 18.81 14.01 12.75
CA PHE A 201 18.19 14.06 11.41
C PHE A 201 18.94 14.99 10.45
N ALA A 202 19.55 16.08 10.97
CA ALA A 202 20.41 16.99 10.21
C ALA A 202 19.78 17.44 8.86
N SER A 203 18.49 17.80 8.85
CA SER A 203 17.73 18.16 7.65
C SER A 203 17.74 17.07 6.56
N GLY A 204 17.84 15.82 6.97
CA GLY A 204 17.87 14.64 6.08
C GLY A 204 19.27 14.21 5.62
N ASP A 205 20.31 14.98 5.89
CA ASP A 205 21.72 14.64 5.58
C ASP A 205 22.41 13.90 6.75
N TYR A 206 21.68 13.02 7.43
CA TYR A 206 22.22 12.25 8.56
C TYR A 206 23.24 11.21 8.11
N LYS A 207 24.21 10.93 9.00
CA LYS A 207 25.20 9.84 8.84
C LYS A 207 24.73 8.55 9.51
N GLU A 208 23.97 8.68 10.58
CA GLU A 208 23.31 7.60 11.30
C GLU A 208 21.82 7.96 11.43
N GLN A 209 20.98 6.96 11.40
CA GLN A 209 19.53 7.15 11.49
C GLN A 209 19.14 7.95 12.75
N PRO A 210 18.19 8.90 12.67
CA PRO A 210 17.72 9.71 13.78
C PRO A 210 16.87 8.86 14.73
N LYS A 211 17.51 8.04 15.56
CA LYS A 211 16.86 7.00 16.37
C LYS A 211 15.78 7.54 17.31
N LYS A 212 16.00 8.70 17.92
CA LYS A 212 15.01 9.30 18.84
C LYS A 212 13.79 9.79 18.08
N GLY A 213 14.00 10.41 16.93
CA GLY A 213 12.93 10.84 16.04
C GLY A 213 12.10 9.65 15.53
N LEU A 214 12.76 8.59 15.08
CA LEU A 214 12.12 7.34 14.65
C LEU A 214 11.34 6.66 15.79
N GLN A 215 11.85 6.69 17.02
CA GLN A 215 11.11 6.19 18.19
C GLN A 215 9.89 7.07 18.50
N ALA A 216 10.00 8.38 18.41
CA ALA A 216 8.88 9.30 18.59
C ALA A 216 7.80 9.08 17.53
N PHE A 217 8.21 8.95 16.27
CA PHE A 217 7.33 8.53 15.17
C PHE A 217 6.59 7.23 15.52
N GLY A 218 7.32 6.18 15.91
CA GLY A 218 6.71 4.88 16.25
C GLY A 218 5.73 4.95 17.42
N ALA A 219 5.97 5.83 18.39
CA ALA A 219 5.05 6.04 19.53
C ALA A 219 3.74 6.73 19.09
N ILE A 220 3.82 7.73 18.20
CA ILE A 220 2.66 8.38 17.61
C ILE A 220 1.90 7.36 16.76
N TRP A 221 2.59 6.66 15.89
CA TRP A 221 2.01 5.67 14.99
C TRP A 221 1.26 4.56 15.74
N ALA A 222 1.81 4.03 16.83
CA ALA A 222 1.15 3.04 17.68
C ALA A 222 -0.20 3.52 18.22
N GLY A 223 -0.34 4.81 18.53
CA GLY A 223 -1.58 5.41 19.00
C GLY A 223 -2.67 5.53 17.93
N TRP A 224 -2.30 5.54 16.65
CA TRP A 224 -3.24 5.70 15.53
C TRP A 224 -3.54 4.38 14.79
N LEU A 225 -2.61 3.42 14.83
CA LEU A 225 -2.70 2.16 14.08
C LEU A 225 -3.89 1.31 14.54
N PHE A 226 -4.11 1.25 15.85
CA PHE A 226 -5.17 0.48 16.49
C PHE A 226 -6.25 1.39 17.08
N SER A 227 -7.46 0.88 17.18
CA SER A 227 -8.58 1.65 17.73
C SER A 227 -8.45 1.83 19.25
N GLN A 228 -9.19 2.81 19.79
CA GLN A 228 -9.34 2.98 21.23
C GLN A 228 -9.96 1.73 21.87
N GLY A 229 -10.89 1.07 21.20
CA GLY A 229 -11.48 -0.18 21.62
C GLY A 229 -10.44 -1.31 21.75
N TRP A 230 -9.55 -1.44 20.79
CA TRP A 230 -8.48 -2.43 20.80
C TRP A 230 -7.58 -2.29 22.04
N TRP A 231 -7.21 -1.06 22.39
CA TRP A 231 -6.43 -0.78 23.60
C TRP A 231 -7.22 -1.07 24.88
N ARG A 232 -8.49 -0.65 24.95
CA ARG A 232 -9.36 -0.82 26.14
C ARG A 232 -9.68 -2.27 26.43
N GLU A 233 -9.97 -3.06 25.38
CA GLU A 233 -10.28 -4.50 25.49
C GLU A 233 -9.00 -5.36 25.59
N GLU A 234 -7.82 -4.71 25.66
CA GLU A 234 -6.52 -5.37 25.77
C GLU A 234 -6.26 -6.42 24.66
N LEU A 235 -6.75 -6.19 23.43
CA LEU A 235 -6.58 -7.13 22.31
C LEU A 235 -5.10 -7.33 21.93
N TRP A 236 -4.21 -6.45 22.36
CA TRP A 236 -2.76 -6.61 22.26
C TRP A 236 -2.23 -7.88 22.97
N ARG A 237 -3.01 -8.45 23.90
CA ARG A 237 -2.64 -9.71 24.57
C ARG A 237 -2.72 -10.94 23.68
N ILE A 238 -3.47 -10.88 22.57
CA ILE A 238 -3.68 -12.03 21.67
C ILE A 238 -2.35 -12.52 21.12
N ASP A 239 -1.48 -11.61 20.67
CA ASP A 239 -0.19 -11.93 20.05
C ASP A 239 1.00 -11.66 20.97
N ALA A 240 0.75 -11.21 22.20
CA ALA A 240 1.79 -10.88 23.16
C ALA A 240 2.37 -12.14 23.81
N PRO A 241 3.68 -12.16 24.12
CA PRO A 241 4.27 -13.26 24.90
C PRO A 241 3.61 -13.43 26.26
N PRO A 242 3.57 -14.65 26.82
CA PRO A 242 3.07 -14.88 28.17
C PRO A 242 3.73 -13.93 29.19
N GLY A 243 2.91 -13.27 30.01
CA GLY A 243 3.39 -12.32 31.02
C GLY A 243 3.69 -10.90 30.50
N ALA A 244 3.45 -10.62 29.22
CA ALA A 244 3.60 -9.28 28.68
C ALA A 244 2.65 -8.29 29.37
N THR A 245 3.16 -7.10 29.63
CA THR A 245 2.40 -5.97 30.15
C THR A 245 2.10 -4.98 29.04
N PHE A 246 1.15 -4.07 29.25
CA PHE A 246 0.93 -2.95 28.34
C PHE A 246 2.25 -2.24 27.98
N ARG A 247 3.10 -1.97 28.98
CA ARG A 247 4.37 -1.28 28.76
C ARG A 247 5.30 -2.08 27.85
N THR A 248 5.38 -3.40 28.04
CA THR A 248 6.21 -4.27 27.19
C THR A 248 5.74 -4.25 25.73
N VAL A 249 4.43 -4.32 25.51
CA VAL A 249 3.86 -4.28 24.16
C VAL A 249 4.06 -2.92 23.52
N PHE A 250 3.77 -1.83 24.23
CA PHE A 250 3.96 -0.48 23.74
C PHE A 250 5.44 -0.20 23.41
N ASP A 251 6.37 -0.61 24.29
CA ASP A 251 7.82 -0.47 24.05
C ASP A 251 8.23 -1.23 22.79
N GLY A 252 7.70 -2.42 22.55
CA GLY A 252 7.95 -3.17 21.31
C GLY A 252 7.48 -2.43 20.05
N LEU A 253 6.29 -1.84 20.10
CA LEU A 253 5.73 -1.10 18.96
C LEU A 253 6.61 0.09 18.55
N TYR A 254 7.09 0.90 19.47
CA TYR A 254 7.82 2.11 19.11
C TYR A 254 9.34 1.96 19.10
N LYS A 255 9.93 1.02 19.86
CA LYS A 255 11.39 0.82 19.91
C LYS A 255 11.90 -0.16 18.87
N ASP A 256 11.11 -1.21 18.57
CA ASP A 256 11.57 -2.35 17.80
C ASP A 256 10.94 -2.40 16.40
N PHE A 257 9.85 -1.65 16.18
CA PHE A 257 9.07 -1.70 14.95
C PHE A 257 9.81 -1.14 13.73
N ILE A 258 10.82 -0.27 13.91
CA ILE A 258 11.50 0.44 12.83
C ILE A 258 12.99 0.06 12.68
N PRO A 259 13.47 -1.12 13.10
CA PRO A 259 14.85 -1.50 12.84
C PRO A 259 15.08 -1.63 11.34
N GLY A 260 15.92 -0.77 10.78
CA GLY A 260 16.28 -0.78 9.35
C GLY A 260 15.43 0.12 8.44
N ALA A 261 14.47 0.88 8.99
CA ALA A 261 13.80 1.92 8.22
C ALA A 261 14.72 3.14 8.04
N ASP A 262 14.68 3.73 6.85
CA ASP A 262 15.36 4.98 6.54
C ASP A 262 14.42 6.17 6.76
N ALA A 263 14.84 7.18 7.50
CA ALA A 263 14.00 8.31 7.86
C ALA A 263 13.52 9.11 6.64
N ASN A 264 14.39 9.31 5.63
CA ASN A 264 13.99 10.02 4.41
C ASN A 264 13.00 9.20 3.58
N ASP A 265 13.15 7.86 3.55
CA ASP A 265 12.21 6.98 2.87
C ASP A 265 10.81 7.05 3.51
N LEU A 266 10.75 7.01 4.84
CA LEU A 266 9.50 7.16 5.59
C LEU A 266 8.83 8.51 5.31
N ILE A 267 9.60 9.60 5.37
CA ILE A 267 9.11 10.96 5.11
C ILE A 267 8.62 11.09 3.67
N LEU A 268 9.36 10.56 2.69
CA LEU A 268 8.93 10.60 1.29
C LEU A 268 7.57 9.94 1.10
N GLN A 269 7.37 8.75 1.66
CA GLN A 269 6.08 8.06 1.53
C GLN A 269 4.97 8.82 2.28
N MET A 270 5.22 9.41 3.44
CA MET A 270 4.25 10.27 4.13
C MET A 270 3.89 11.50 3.30
N ARG A 271 4.84 12.17 2.68
CA ARG A 271 4.60 13.31 1.77
C ARG A 271 3.82 12.89 0.52
N THR A 272 4.11 11.68 -0.02
CA THR A 272 3.34 11.09 -1.13
C THR A 272 1.88 10.87 -0.72
N TRP A 273 1.66 10.37 0.50
CA TRP A 273 0.34 10.14 1.07
C TRP A 273 -0.44 11.44 1.29
N GLU A 274 0.19 12.45 1.93
CA GLU A 274 -0.42 13.77 2.15
C GLU A 274 -0.93 14.43 0.87
N GLY A 275 -0.16 14.30 -0.21
CA GLY A 275 -0.48 14.87 -1.51
C GLY A 275 -1.61 14.17 -2.27
N HIS A 276 -2.15 13.06 -1.76
CA HIS A 276 -3.17 12.30 -2.47
C HIS A 276 -4.53 13.01 -2.49
N ASP A 277 -5.02 13.29 -3.69
CA ASP A 277 -6.37 13.79 -3.98
C ASP A 277 -6.70 13.48 -5.44
N VAL A 278 -7.62 12.55 -5.68
CA VAL A 278 -8.04 12.21 -7.06
C VAL A 278 -8.68 13.41 -7.79
N GLY A 279 -9.23 14.38 -7.04
CA GLY A 279 -9.79 15.61 -7.60
C GLY A 279 -8.76 16.49 -8.30
N THR A 280 -7.48 16.40 -7.91
CA THR A 280 -6.37 17.13 -8.55
C THR A 280 -5.85 16.46 -9.82
N THR A 281 -6.38 15.30 -10.20
CA THR A 281 -6.05 14.66 -11.48
C THR A 281 -6.38 15.62 -12.63
N PRO A 282 -5.49 15.77 -13.64
CA PRO A 282 -5.73 16.67 -14.78
C PRO A 282 -7.11 16.47 -15.40
N GLY A 283 -7.82 17.59 -15.63
CA GLY A 283 -9.19 17.60 -16.18
C GLY A 283 -10.29 17.73 -15.14
N PHE A 284 -10.03 17.52 -13.84
CA PHE A 284 -11.05 17.62 -12.79
C PHE A 284 -11.04 18.96 -12.02
N GLY A 285 -9.96 19.74 -12.10
CA GLY A 285 -9.90 21.09 -11.53
C GLY A 285 -9.95 21.14 -10.00
N ALA A 286 -9.37 20.17 -9.34
CA ALA A 286 -9.38 19.95 -7.89
C ALA A 286 -10.80 19.67 -7.31
N ASP A 287 -11.71 19.20 -8.15
CA ASP A 287 -13.06 18.81 -7.74
C ASP A 287 -13.13 17.29 -7.51
N ILE A 288 -13.01 16.89 -6.24
CA ILE A 288 -13.09 15.48 -5.85
C ILE A 288 -14.43 14.83 -6.22
N LYS A 289 -15.54 15.56 -6.16
CA LYS A 289 -16.87 15.02 -6.49
C LYS A 289 -16.97 14.66 -7.95
N ARG A 290 -16.41 15.52 -8.81
CA ARG A 290 -16.31 15.27 -10.24
C ARG A 290 -15.42 14.08 -10.56
N ALA A 291 -14.28 13.96 -9.88
CA ALA A 291 -13.36 12.84 -10.06
C ALA A 291 -14.01 11.52 -9.61
N LEU A 292 -14.63 11.47 -8.44
CA LEU A 292 -15.36 10.29 -7.95
C LEU A 292 -16.53 9.92 -8.86
N GLY A 293 -17.26 10.93 -9.38
CA GLY A 293 -18.36 10.72 -10.33
C GLY A 293 -17.94 10.18 -11.69
N SER A 294 -16.65 10.20 -12.02
CA SER A 294 -16.10 9.62 -13.25
C SER A 294 -15.74 8.14 -13.15
N ILE A 295 -15.77 7.56 -11.95
CA ILE A 295 -15.48 6.14 -11.74
C ILE A 295 -16.63 5.31 -12.28
N ASN A 296 -16.44 4.69 -13.44
CA ASN A 296 -17.47 3.94 -14.16
C ASN A 296 -17.50 2.43 -13.82
N VAL A 297 -16.49 1.97 -13.11
CA VAL A 297 -16.37 0.55 -12.75
C VAL A 297 -16.98 0.29 -11.37
N PRO A 298 -17.46 -0.94 -11.09
CA PRO A 298 -17.88 -1.34 -9.76
C PRO A 298 -16.79 -1.16 -8.72
N VAL A 299 -17.14 -0.59 -7.57
CA VAL A 299 -16.25 -0.35 -6.42
C VAL A 299 -16.76 -1.14 -5.21
N LEU A 300 -15.92 -2.02 -4.65
CA LEU A 300 -16.13 -2.56 -3.31
C LEU A 300 -15.28 -1.74 -2.34
N TYR A 301 -15.94 -0.94 -1.50
CA TYR A 301 -15.30 -0.04 -0.56
C TYR A 301 -15.47 -0.54 0.87
N MET A 302 -14.37 -0.99 1.49
CA MET A 302 -14.35 -1.67 2.79
C MET A 302 -13.50 -0.89 3.81
N PRO A 303 -13.97 0.26 4.33
CA PRO A 303 -13.29 0.93 5.43
C PRO A 303 -13.42 0.11 6.72
N SER A 304 -12.44 0.17 7.63
CA SER A 304 -12.67 -0.35 8.99
C SER A 304 -13.51 0.61 9.81
N GLU A 305 -14.48 0.11 10.56
CA GLU A 305 -15.37 0.94 11.40
C GLU A 305 -14.62 1.75 12.46
N THR A 306 -13.45 1.29 12.85
CA THR A 306 -12.67 1.90 13.92
C THR A 306 -11.31 2.45 13.45
N ASP A 307 -11.13 2.59 12.14
CA ASP A 307 -9.92 3.15 11.56
C ASP A 307 -9.75 4.62 11.97
N LEU A 308 -8.58 4.95 12.51
CA LEU A 308 -8.23 6.32 12.87
C LEU A 308 -7.44 7.02 11.76
N TYR A 309 -6.87 6.27 10.81
CA TYR A 309 -6.16 6.83 9.66
C TYR A 309 -7.13 7.31 8.59
N PHE A 310 -8.08 6.45 8.26
CA PHE A 310 -9.12 6.66 7.27
C PHE A 310 -10.50 6.46 7.92
N PRO A 311 -11.01 7.48 8.62
CA PRO A 311 -12.29 7.36 9.32
C PRO A 311 -13.41 6.92 8.39
N VAL A 312 -14.25 6.00 8.86
CA VAL A 312 -15.37 5.45 8.07
C VAL A 312 -16.33 6.53 7.57
N ASP A 313 -16.41 7.68 8.25
CA ASP A 313 -17.27 8.79 7.82
C ASP A 313 -16.75 9.48 6.56
N ASP A 314 -15.44 9.49 6.32
CA ASP A 314 -14.88 9.97 5.06
C ASP A 314 -15.29 9.05 3.90
N ALA A 315 -15.24 7.73 4.09
CA ALA A 315 -15.75 6.77 3.11
C ALA A 315 -17.26 6.95 2.86
N ARG A 316 -18.07 7.13 3.91
CA ARG A 316 -19.50 7.44 3.78
C ARG A 316 -19.76 8.72 3.01
N TYR A 317 -18.89 9.72 3.17
CA TYR A 317 -18.97 10.97 2.41
C TYR A 317 -18.65 10.75 0.93
N GLU A 318 -17.56 10.06 0.62
CA GLU A 318 -17.06 9.82 -0.73
C GLU A 318 -18.02 8.95 -1.56
N THR A 319 -18.62 7.92 -0.95
CA THR A 319 -19.57 7.02 -1.63
C THR A 319 -20.80 7.72 -2.20
N ARG A 320 -21.15 8.92 -1.72
CA ARG A 320 -22.25 9.72 -2.27
C ARG A 320 -22.01 10.16 -3.72
N PHE A 321 -20.78 10.11 -4.19
CA PHE A 321 -20.37 10.62 -5.50
C PHE A 321 -19.92 9.53 -6.45
N ILE A 322 -19.76 8.28 -5.98
CA ILE A 322 -19.33 7.14 -6.81
C ILE A 322 -20.55 6.41 -7.35
N PRO A 323 -20.73 6.32 -8.68
CA PRO A 323 -21.97 5.76 -9.28
C PRO A 323 -22.26 4.31 -8.92
N HIS A 324 -21.22 3.46 -8.90
CA HIS A 324 -21.36 2.00 -8.73
C HIS A 324 -20.53 1.52 -7.55
N VAL A 325 -20.96 1.86 -6.32
CA VAL A 325 -20.22 1.52 -5.09
C VAL A 325 -21.04 0.67 -4.15
N THR A 326 -20.39 -0.38 -3.63
CA THR A 326 -20.86 -1.13 -2.46
C THR A 326 -19.99 -0.73 -1.28
N LEU A 327 -20.55 0.03 -0.33
CA LEU A 327 -19.90 0.34 0.93
C LEU A 327 -20.15 -0.79 1.92
N LEU A 328 -19.08 -1.45 2.35
CA LEU A 328 -19.13 -2.57 3.29
C LEU A 328 -18.09 -2.37 4.41
N PRO A 329 -18.41 -1.63 5.48
CA PRO A 329 -17.48 -1.42 6.58
C PRO A 329 -17.08 -2.74 7.26
N ILE A 330 -15.81 -2.88 7.61
CA ILE A 330 -15.27 -4.03 8.34
C ILE A 330 -15.61 -3.84 9.82
N PRO A 331 -16.43 -4.72 10.44
CA PRO A 331 -16.90 -4.55 11.83
C PRO A 331 -15.82 -5.04 12.81
N SER A 332 -14.73 -4.30 12.94
CA SER A 332 -13.54 -4.71 13.69
C SER A 332 -13.08 -3.63 14.67
N LEU A 333 -12.51 -4.06 15.79
CA LEU A 333 -11.79 -3.18 16.72
C LEU A 333 -10.30 -3.01 16.36
N TRP A 334 -9.80 -3.69 15.36
CA TRP A 334 -8.37 -3.67 14.98
C TRP A 334 -7.94 -2.38 14.26
N GLY A 335 -8.79 -1.37 14.20
CA GLY A 335 -8.45 -0.07 13.62
C GLY A 335 -8.05 -0.18 12.16
N HIS A 336 -6.94 0.46 11.78
CA HIS A 336 -6.43 0.45 10.43
C HIS A 336 -6.05 -0.95 9.94
N THR A 337 -5.48 -1.77 10.82
CA THR A 337 -4.97 -3.11 10.47
C THR A 337 -6.06 -4.12 10.10
N ALA A 338 -7.32 -3.83 10.43
CA ALA A 338 -8.44 -4.66 9.99
C ALA A 338 -8.51 -4.82 8.46
N GLY A 339 -8.19 -3.75 7.72
CA GLY A 339 -8.15 -3.77 6.25
C GLY A 339 -7.01 -4.59 5.64
N ALA A 340 -6.04 -5.01 6.45
CA ALA A 340 -4.92 -5.88 6.08
C ALA A 340 -5.01 -7.27 6.72
N ALA A 341 -6.18 -7.67 7.21
CA ALA A 341 -6.42 -9.01 7.76
C ALA A 341 -5.51 -9.37 8.95
N SER A 342 -5.22 -8.45 9.85
CA SER A 342 -4.31 -8.68 10.98
C SER A 342 -4.81 -9.68 12.03
N ASN A 343 -6.02 -10.19 11.88
CA ASN A 343 -6.55 -11.28 12.70
C ASN A 343 -7.41 -12.24 11.84
N PRO A 344 -7.65 -13.48 12.31
CA PRO A 344 -8.38 -14.48 11.53
C PRO A 344 -9.83 -14.11 11.18
N VAL A 345 -10.52 -13.30 12.00
CA VAL A 345 -11.91 -12.88 11.77
C VAL A 345 -11.95 -11.89 10.60
N ASP A 346 -11.10 -10.88 10.65
CA ASP A 346 -10.98 -9.89 9.57
C ASP A 346 -10.47 -10.53 8.29
N ALA A 347 -9.49 -11.46 8.38
CA ALA A 347 -8.99 -12.22 7.24
C ALA A 347 -10.12 -12.99 6.54
N LYS A 348 -10.97 -13.66 7.30
CA LYS A 348 -12.12 -14.38 6.74
C LYS A 348 -13.12 -13.42 6.10
N PHE A 349 -13.48 -12.34 6.79
CA PHE A 349 -14.41 -11.34 6.29
C PHE A 349 -13.94 -10.76 4.96
N LEU A 350 -12.69 -10.33 4.87
CA LEU A 350 -12.10 -9.78 3.66
C LEU A 350 -12.06 -10.82 2.53
N ASN A 351 -11.57 -12.04 2.80
CA ASN A 351 -11.50 -13.09 1.78
C ASN A 351 -12.90 -13.46 1.22
N ASP A 352 -13.90 -13.60 2.08
CA ASP A 352 -15.25 -13.95 1.64
C ASP A 352 -15.85 -12.87 0.74
N HIS A 353 -15.80 -11.61 1.17
CA HIS A 353 -16.44 -10.52 0.43
C HIS A 353 -15.67 -10.11 -0.83
N ILE A 354 -14.34 -10.06 -0.76
CA ILE A 354 -13.53 -9.80 -1.96
C ILE A 354 -13.67 -10.94 -2.95
N GLY A 355 -13.65 -12.20 -2.50
CA GLY A 355 -13.86 -13.37 -3.36
C GLY A 355 -15.21 -13.33 -4.06
N ALA A 356 -16.29 -13.08 -3.33
CA ALA A 356 -17.63 -12.95 -3.90
C ALA A 356 -17.71 -11.80 -4.93
N PHE A 357 -17.09 -10.65 -4.63
CA PHE A 357 -17.06 -9.51 -5.55
C PHE A 357 -16.27 -9.82 -6.83
N MET A 358 -15.16 -10.55 -6.72
CA MET A 358 -14.33 -10.95 -7.86
C MET A 358 -15.03 -11.97 -8.76
N GLU A 359 -15.89 -12.84 -8.21
CA GLU A 359 -16.63 -13.87 -8.95
C GLU A 359 -17.97 -13.36 -9.52
N ALA A 360 -18.45 -12.21 -9.09
CA ALA A 360 -19.70 -11.64 -9.58
C ALA A 360 -19.66 -11.45 -11.10
N LYS A 361 -20.61 -12.10 -11.79
CA LYS A 361 -20.84 -11.99 -13.24
C LYS A 361 -21.90 -10.93 -13.50
N GLY A 362 -21.61 -9.98 -14.39
CA GLY A 362 -22.57 -8.98 -14.83
C GLY A 362 -22.42 -7.65 -14.11
N GLU A 363 -23.09 -6.65 -14.65
CA GLU A 363 -23.17 -5.30 -14.07
C GLU A 363 -23.67 -5.42 -12.63
N LEU A 364 -22.78 -5.13 -11.66
CA LEU A 364 -23.19 -4.77 -10.31
C LEU A 364 -23.85 -3.38 -10.44
N ARG A 365 -25.12 -3.36 -10.84
CA ARG A 365 -25.96 -2.16 -10.96
C ARG A 365 -26.37 -1.68 -9.59
#